data_ad5e1075f2a89693f7c15e1b6312224a
#
_entry.id   ad5e1075f2a89693f7c15e1b6312224a
#
_cell.length_a   1.000
_cell.length_b   1.000
_cell.length_c   1.000
_cell.angle_alpha   90.00
_cell.angle_beta   90.00
_cell.angle_gamma   90.00
#
_symmetry.space_group_name_H-M   'P 1'
#
loop_
_entity.id
_entity.type
_entity.pdbx_description
1 polymer ?
#
loop_
_entity_poly.entity_id
_entity_poly.type
_entity_poly.pdbx_seq_one_letter_code
_entity_poly.pdbx_strand_id
1 'polypeptide(L)'
;MALTLLSANNASTVLSAGISASATTLTVNTGTGGLFPSPVSGTSFFKLTLIDAATGTLTEIVHVTARTGDTMTIVRGQEGTVSRLWSANDIAANMMTAGTLDLFAQSGTLGGAALLNVGTTAGTVAAGNDNRITGALQKSANLSDLQSTSTARTNLGLGGAAVLNVGTTVGTVAAG
;
A
#
# COMPACT_ATOMS: atom_id res chain seq x y z
N MET A 1 9.10 -9.69 -3.39
CA MET A 1 7.83 -9.27 -2.77
C MET A 1 8.14 -8.68 -1.40
N ALA A 2 7.56 -7.56 -1.03
CA ALA A 2 7.76 -6.99 0.31
C ALA A 2 7.10 -7.91 1.35
N LEU A 3 7.77 -8.13 2.49
CA LEU A 3 7.21 -8.93 3.59
C LEU A 3 6.11 -8.14 4.30
N THR A 4 5.05 -8.83 4.73
CA THR A 4 3.98 -8.22 5.51
C THR A 4 4.42 -8.02 6.95
N LEU A 5 4.32 -6.80 7.47
CA LEU A 5 4.55 -6.48 8.88
C LEU A 5 3.31 -6.85 9.71
N LEU A 6 3.50 -7.66 10.74
CA LEU A 6 2.48 -8.03 11.72
C LEU A 6 2.68 -7.25 13.01
N SER A 7 1.61 -7.05 13.76
CA SER A 7 1.64 -6.40 15.08
C SER A 7 0.66 -7.07 16.04
N ALA A 8 0.93 -6.97 17.33
CA ALA A 8 0.02 -7.39 18.39
C ALA A 8 -0.12 -6.27 19.43
N ASN A 9 -1.31 -6.13 20.00
CA ASN A 9 -1.58 -5.12 21.01
C ASN A 9 -0.90 -5.48 22.34
N ASN A 10 -0.09 -4.56 22.87
CA ASN A 10 0.52 -4.66 24.19
C ASN A 10 1.32 -5.97 24.43
N ALA A 11 1.83 -6.61 23.38
CA ALA A 11 2.63 -7.81 23.51
C ALA A 11 3.99 -7.46 24.13
N SER A 12 4.18 -7.82 25.37
CA SER A 12 5.40 -7.59 26.14
C SER A 12 5.65 -8.77 27.09
N THR A 13 6.91 -9.13 27.25
CA THR A 13 7.39 -10.19 28.12
C THR A 13 8.88 -9.98 28.41
N VAL A 14 9.54 -10.99 28.94
CA VAL A 14 11.00 -11.00 29.16
C VAL A 14 11.65 -12.21 28.47
N LEU A 15 12.96 -12.14 28.26
CA LEU A 15 13.75 -13.27 27.79
C LEU A 15 13.84 -14.34 28.90
N SER A 16 13.60 -15.60 28.53
CA SER A 16 13.75 -16.74 29.46
C SER A 16 15.22 -17.08 29.74
N ALA A 17 16.10 -16.77 28.77
CA ALA A 17 17.54 -17.00 28.86
C ALA A 17 18.29 -15.91 28.11
N GLY A 18 19.55 -15.70 28.47
CA GLY A 18 20.42 -14.76 27.76
C GLY A 18 20.72 -15.23 26.34
N ILE A 19 20.99 -14.27 25.45
CA ILE A 19 21.37 -14.53 24.05
C ILE A 19 22.66 -13.78 23.70
N SER A 20 23.52 -14.38 22.89
CA SER A 20 24.74 -13.74 22.38
C SER A 20 24.41 -12.70 21.30
N ALA A 21 25.38 -11.84 20.97
CA ALA A 21 25.22 -10.87 19.87
C ALA A 21 25.01 -11.51 18.50
N SER A 22 25.43 -12.77 18.32
CA SER A 22 25.31 -13.53 17.06
C SER A 22 24.13 -14.52 17.06
N ALA A 23 23.32 -14.58 18.13
CA ALA A 23 22.20 -15.49 18.19
C ALA A 23 21.16 -15.17 17.11
N THR A 24 20.65 -16.21 16.47
CA THR A 24 19.60 -16.14 15.45
C THR A 24 18.23 -16.58 15.99
N THR A 25 18.19 -16.97 17.25
CA THR A 25 16.95 -17.33 17.96
C THR A 25 16.97 -16.73 19.35
N LEU A 26 15.80 -16.49 19.89
CA LEU A 26 15.57 -16.17 21.31
C LEU A 26 14.37 -16.98 21.83
N THR A 27 14.30 -17.13 23.14
CA THR A 27 13.14 -17.72 23.81
C THR A 27 12.62 -16.74 24.85
N VAL A 28 11.34 -16.48 24.79
CA VAL A 28 10.64 -15.61 25.77
C VAL A 28 10.15 -16.43 26.96
N ASN A 29 9.68 -15.76 27.99
CA ASN A 29 9.19 -16.41 29.20
C ASN A 29 8.10 -17.44 28.87
N THR A 30 8.09 -18.55 29.61
CA THR A 30 7.23 -19.71 29.36
C THR A 30 5.76 -19.31 29.24
N GLY A 31 5.12 -19.73 28.14
CA GLY A 31 3.70 -19.51 27.87
C GLY A 31 3.37 -18.12 27.34
N THR A 32 4.36 -17.23 27.19
CA THR A 32 4.10 -15.85 26.75
C THR A 32 4.29 -15.62 25.25
N GLY A 33 4.88 -16.58 24.53
CA GLY A 33 5.07 -16.49 23.09
C GLY A 33 3.77 -16.27 22.33
N GLY A 34 2.64 -16.83 22.81
CA GLY A 34 1.32 -16.65 22.22
C GLY A 34 0.77 -15.24 22.22
N LEU A 35 1.37 -14.30 22.98
CA LEU A 35 1.02 -12.88 22.97
C LEU A 35 1.46 -12.19 21.67
N PHE A 36 2.46 -12.75 20.99
CA PHE A 36 3.06 -12.18 19.80
C PHE A 36 2.48 -12.77 18.52
N PRO A 37 2.59 -12.06 17.37
CA PRO A 37 2.18 -12.61 16.09
C PRO A 37 2.89 -13.92 15.76
N SER A 38 2.30 -14.70 14.84
CA SER A 38 2.90 -15.91 14.30
C SER A 38 3.27 -15.68 12.84
N PRO A 39 4.48 -15.16 12.54
CA PRO A 39 4.88 -14.88 11.19
C PRO A 39 5.16 -16.17 10.41
N VAL A 40 4.97 -16.07 9.08
CA VAL A 40 5.30 -17.13 8.12
C VAL A 40 6.60 -16.73 7.42
N SER A 41 7.61 -17.58 7.53
CA SER A 41 8.94 -17.34 6.94
C SER A 41 8.83 -17.02 5.43
N GLY A 42 9.54 -15.98 5.00
CA GLY A 42 9.51 -15.51 3.62
C GLY A 42 8.26 -14.74 3.20
N THR A 43 7.24 -14.62 4.08
CA THR A 43 5.98 -13.94 3.77
C THR A 43 5.70 -12.78 4.72
N SER A 44 5.95 -12.97 6.02
CA SER A 44 5.65 -11.98 7.05
C SER A 44 6.69 -11.95 8.16
N PHE A 45 6.69 -10.89 8.93
CA PHE A 45 7.55 -10.70 10.10
C PHE A 45 6.88 -9.76 11.08
N PHE A 46 7.40 -9.69 12.30
CA PHE A 46 7.08 -8.60 13.21
C PHE A 46 8.36 -8.05 13.84
N LYS A 47 8.27 -6.82 14.35
CA LYS A 47 9.38 -6.16 15.03
C LYS A 47 9.28 -6.44 16.53
N LEU A 48 10.40 -6.79 17.14
CA LEU A 48 10.53 -6.99 18.57
C LEU A 48 11.64 -6.08 19.05
N THR A 49 11.38 -5.28 20.06
CA THR A 49 12.38 -4.44 20.74
C THR A 49 12.84 -5.15 21.99
N LEU A 50 14.14 -5.39 22.09
CA LEU A 50 14.80 -5.86 23.29
C LEU A 50 15.29 -4.65 24.09
N ILE A 51 15.06 -4.64 25.39
CA ILE A 51 15.39 -3.53 26.28
C ILE A 51 16.07 -4.08 27.53
N ASP A 52 17.22 -3.52 27.90
CA ASP A 52 17.91 -3.83 29.15
C ASP A 52 17.00 -3.50 30.33
N ALA A 53 16.60 -4.52 31.08
CA ALA A 53 15.66 -4.35 32.19
C ALA A 53 16.26 -3.60 33.39
N ALA A 54 17.59 -3.59 33.52
CA ALA A 54 18.27 -2.94 34.66
C ALA A 54 18.30 -1.42 34.50
N THR A 55 18.50 -0.91 33.29
CA THR A 55 18.70 0.53 33.07
C THR A 55 17.63 1.16 32.18
N GLY A 56 16.97 0.36 31.30
CA GLY A 56 16.03 0.84 30.29
C GLY A 56 16.68 1.65 29.16
N THR A 57 18.02 1.77 29.16
CA THR A 57 18.74 2.68 28.23
C THR A 57 19.28 1.98 26.99
N LEU A 58 19.54 0.67 27.07
CA LEU A 58 20.05 -0.11 25.96
C LEU A 58 18.89 -0.79 25.25
N THR A 59 18.84 -0.63 23.94
CA THR A 59 17.77 -1.20 23.10
C THR A 59 18.35 -1.85 21.85
N GLU A 60 17.65 -2.87 21.34
CA GLU A 60 17.89 -3.44 20.02
C GLU A 60 16.56 -3.80 19.37
N ILE A 61 16.40 -3.45 18.11
CA ILE A 61 15.26 -3.87 17.31
C ILE A 61 15.68 -5.12 16.51
N VAL A 62 14.87 -6.16 16.60
CA VAL A 62 15.03 -7.38 15.81
C VAL A 62 13.77 -7.67 15.00
N HIS A 63 13.93 -8.29 13.83
CA HIS A 63 12.79 -8.81 13.09
C HIS A 63 12.59 -10.28 13.44
N VAL A 64 11.40 -10.64 13.88
CA VAL A 64 11.00 -12.04 14.10
C VAL A 64 10.37 -12.55 12.82
N THR A 65 10.96 -13.60 12.25
CA THR A 65 10.56 -14.18 10.96
C THR A 65 9.84 -15.52 11.09
N ALA A 66 9.95 -16.15 12.26
CA ALA A 66 9.19 -17.37 12.60
C ALA A 66 9.03 -17.47 14.12
N ARG A 67 7.96 -18.10 14.59
CA ARG A 67 7.70 -18.38 15.99
C ARG A 67 7.12 -19.79 16.15
N THR A 68 7.65 -20.53 17.11
CA THR A 68 7.13 -21.83 17.52
C THR A 68 7.09 -21.89 19.06
N GLY A 69 5.88 -21.86 19.61
CA GLY A 69 5.72 -21.71 21.06
C GLY A 69 6.34 -20.40 21.54
N ASP A 70 7.27 -20.50 22.47
CA ASP A 70 7.99 -19.35 23.06
C ASP A 70 9.31 -19.04 22.35
N THR A 71 9.72 -19.86 21.37
CA THR A 71 10.96 -19.66 20.62
C THR A 71 10.70 -18.90 19.33
N MET A 72 11.53 -17.89 19.06
CA MET A 72 11.43 -16.98 17.92
C MET A 72 12.72 -17.01 17.12
N THR A 73 12.61 -17.15 15.80
CA THR A 73 13.73 -16.94 14.87
C THR A 73 13.85 -15.46 14.56
N ILE A 74 15.04 -14.90 14.71
CA ILE A 74 15.27 -13.46 14.66
C ILE A 74 16.37 -13.05 13.67
N VAL A 75 16.20 -11.87 13.11
CA VAL A 75 17.23 -11.12 12.38
C VAL A 75 17.60 -9.91 13.24
N ARG A 76 18.88 -9.85 13.60
CA ARG A 76 19.42 -8.91 14.59
C ARG A 76 19.71 -7.52 14.03
N GLY A 77 19.85 -6.52 14.92
CA GLY A 77 20.40 -5.21 14.61
C GLY A 77 19.61 -4.43 13.55
N GLN A 78 18.30 -4.41 13.66
CA GLN A 78 17.44 -3.73 12.68
C GLN A 78 17.31 -2.23 12.98
N GLU A 79 16.91 -1.46 11.99
CA GLU A 79 16.67 0.00 12.07
C GLU A 79 17.85 0.78 12.68
N GLY A 80 19.08 0.39 12.35
CA GLY A 80 20.30 1.07 12.82
C GLY A 80 20.69 0.74 14.26
N THR A 81 19.99 -0.17 14.93
CA THR A 81 20.40 -0.67 16.25
C THR A 81 21.54 -1.70 16.14
N VAL A 82 22.30 -1.87 17.22
CA VAL A 82 23.47 -2.77 17.23
C VAL A 82 23.15 -4.05 17.97
N SER A 83 23.49 -5.19 17.32
CA SER A 83 23.38 -6.50 17.95
C SER A 83 24.31 -6.60 19.15
N ARG A 84 23.77 -7.06 20.30
CA ARG A 84 24.52 -7.17 21.56
C ARG A 84 24.13 -8.41 22.33
N LEU A 85 24.87 -8.71 23.41
CA LEU A 85 24.49 -9.69 24.40
C LEU A 85 23.28 -9.16 25.17
N TRP A 86 22.28 -10.00 25.39
CA TRP A 86 21.11 -9.76 26.23
C TRP A 86 21.06 -10.80 27.33
N SER A 87 20.57 -10.42 28.50
CA SER A 87 20.48 -11.28 29.69
C SER A 87 19.09 -11.90 29.81
N ALA A 88 18.99 -12.95 30.59
CA ALA A 88 17.66 -13.42 31.04
C ALA A 88 16.96 -12.29 31.80
N ASN A 89 15.64 -12.20 31.65
CA ASN A 89 14.77 -11.15 32.19
C ASN A 89 14.87 -9.77 31.51
N ASP A 90 15.71 -9.60 30.48
CA ASP A 90 15.60 -8.39 29.64
C ASP A 90 14.25 -8.36 28.93
N ILE A 91 13.71 -7.16 28.75
CA ILE A 91 12.36 -6.98 28.20
C ILE A 91 12.36 -7.26 26.71
N ALA A 92 11.31 -7.92 26.23
CA ALA A 92 11.01 -8.17 24.83
C ALA A 92 9.59 -7.69 24.52
N ALA A 93 9.46 -6.64 23.70
CA ALA A 93 8.16 -6.02 23.43
C ALA A 93 7.93 -5.76 21.94
N ASN A 94 6.72 -6.01 21.45
CA ASN A 94 6.29 -5.62 20.10
C ASN A 94 5.86 -4.15 20.13
N MET A 95 6.82 -3.27 19.88
CA MET A 95 6.64 -1.82 19.94
C MET A 95 6.52 -1.23 18.53
N MET A 96 5.84 -0.09 18.45
CA MET A 96 5.89 0.76 17.27
C MET A 96 7.27 1.44 17.18
N THR A 97 7.94 1.28 16.05
CA THR A 97 9.27 1.85 15.78
C THR A 97 9.18 2.94 14.71
N ALA A 98 10.24 3.73 14.54
CA ALA A 98 10.33 4.72 13.46
C ALA A 98 10.11 4.08 12.09
N GLY A 99 10.79 2.95 11.80
CA GLY A 99 10.60 2.23 10.56
C GLY A 99 9.23 1.57 10.40
N THR A 100 8.40 1.49 11.45
CA THR A 100 6.98 1.15 11.33
C THR A 100 6.20 2.34 10.83
N LEU A 101 6.44 3.53 11.37
CA LEU A 101 5.78 4.77 10.93
C LEU A 101 6.12 5.12 9.48
N ASP A 102 7.36 4.85 9.05
CA ASP A 102 7.81 5.08 7.68
C ASP A 102 7.07 4.22 6.64
N LEU A 103 6.41 3.12 7.06
CA LEU A 103 5.56 2.30 6.18
C LEU A 103 4.19 2.91 5.92
N PHE A 104 3.74 3.86 6.72
CA PHE A 104 2.50 4.58 6.45
C PHE A 104 2.68 5.57 5.29
N ALA A 105 1.66 5.68 4.45
CA ALA A 105 1.67 6.67 3.38
C ALA A 105 1.77 8.09 3.96
N GLN A 106 2.89 8.76 3.72
CA GLN A 106 3.11 10.13 4.16
C GLN A 106 2.66 11.11 3.07
N SER A 107 2.15 12.28 3.49
CA SER A 107 1.64 13.28 2.54
C SER A 107 2.67 13.69 1.48
N GLY A 108 3.96 13.69 1.82
CA GLY A 108 5.05 14.01 0.89
C GLY A 108 5.34 12.93 -0.17
N THR A 109 4.85 11.69 0.03
CA THR A 109 5.01 10.56 -0.90
C THR A 109 3.74 10.25 -1.68
N LEU A 110 2.62 10.87 -1.31
CA LEU A 110 1.35 10.71 -2.01
C LEU A 110 1.34 11.57 -3.29
N GLY A 111 0.90 11.00 -4.41
CA GLY A 111 0.66 11.77 -5.62
C GLY A 111 -0.43 12.83 -5.43
N GLY A 112 -0.39 13.91 -6.23
CA GLY A 112 -1.31 15.03 -6.08
C GLY A 112 -2.80 14.64 -6.02
N ALA A 113 -3.22 13.62 -6.77
CA ALA A 113 -4.59 13.14 -6.75
C ALA A 113 -5.02 12.53 -5.40
N ALA A 114 -4.08 11.94 -4.65
CA ALA A 114 -4.37 11.34 -3.34
C ALA A 114 -4.62 12.38 -2.23
N LEU A 115 -4.22 13.62 -2.47
CA LEU A 115 -4.42 14.75 -1.56
C LEU A 115 -5.67 15.59 -1.92
N LEU A 116 -6.36 15.25 -3.01
CA LEU A 116 -7.52 15.96 -3.50
C LEU A 116 -8.81 15.27 -3.05
N ASN A 117 -9.81 16.06 -2.69
CA ASN A 117 -11.16 15.55 -2.46
C ASN A 117 -11.77 15.06 -3.78
N VAL A 118 -12.62 14.06 -3.71
CA VAL A 118 -13.47 13.65 -4.85
C VAL A 118 -14.61 14.67 -5.00
N GLY A 119 -14.82 15.17 -6.20
CA GLY A 119 -15.85 16.18 -6.45
C GLY A 119 -16.03 16.49 -7.93
N THR A 120 -16.93 17.46 -8.21
CA THR A 120 -17.30 17.88 -9.57
C THR A 120 -16.72 19.24 -9.97
N THR A 121 -15.90 19.85 -9.10
CA THR A 121 -15.27 21.16 -9.36
C THR A 121 -13.82 21.02 -9.82
N ALA A 122 -13.30 22.06 -10.45
CA ALA A 122 -11.86 22.11 -10.78
C ALA A 122 -11.02 21.97 -9.50
N GLY A 123 -9.87 21.25 -9.58
CA GLY A 123 -9.01 21.00 -8.44
C GLY A 123 -9.44 19.80 -7.57
N THR A 124 -10.41 19.01 -8.00
CA THR A 124 -10.81 17.76 -7.34
C THR A 124 -10.51 16.55 -8.23
N VAL A 125 -10.44 15.36 -7.63
CA VAL A 125 -10.54 14.10 -8.37
C VAL A 125 -11.97 13.98 -8.88
N ALA A 126 -12.14 13.74 -10.19
CA ALA A 126 -13.46 13.69 -10.81
C ALA A 126 -14.33 12.59 -10.19
N ALA A 127 -15.50 12.96 -9.66
CA ALA A 127 -16.52 12.01 -9.25
C ALA A 127 -17.15 11.32 -10.47
N GLY A 128 -17.72 10.14 -10.32
CA GLY A 128 -18.32 9.39 -11.43
C GLY A 128 -19.47 10.13 -12.13
N ASN A 129 -20.12 11.10 -11.47
CA ASN A 129 -21.16 11.98 -12.02
C ASN A 129 -20.61 13.35 -12.47
N ASP A 130 -19.28 13.52 -12.54
CA ASP A 130 -18.65 14.77 -12.97
C ASP A 130 -18.84 14.97 -14.48
N ASN A 131 -19.21 16.20 -14.87
CA ASN A 131 -19.37 16.56 -16.30
C ASN A 131 -18.08 16.37 -17.12
N ARG A 132 -16.91 16.39 -16.50
CA ARG A 132 -15.63 16.04 -17.14
C ARG A 132 -15.59 14.58 -17.60
N ILE A 133 -16.38 13.71 -16.96
CA ILE A 133 -16.55 12.29 -17.31
C ILE A 133 -17.84 12.08 -18.10
N THR A 134 -18.98 12.56 -17.57
CA THR A 134 -20.29 12.33 -18.17
C THR A 134 -20.51 13.13 -19.44
N GLY A 135 -19.80 14.26 -19.59
CA GLY A 135 -19.79 15.06 -20.84
C GLY A 135 -18.85 14.56 -21.92
N ALA A 136 -18.02 13.55 -21.63
CA ALA A 136 -17.18 12.92 -22.63
C ALA A 136 -18.02 11.99 -23.52
N LEU A 137 -17.65 11.91 -24.81
CA LEU A 137 -18.29 10.97 -25.75
C LEU A 137 -18.19 9.53 -25.23
N GLN A 138 -19.33 8.87 -25.13
CA GLN A 138 -19.41 7.52 -24.59
C GLN A 138 -19.26 6.48 -25.71
N LYS A 139 -18.34 5.53 -25.54
CA LYS A 139 -18.15 4.44 -26.50
C LYS A 139 -19.45 3.65 -26.75
N SER A 140 -20.25 3.45 -25.71
CA SER A 140 -21.54 2.74 -25.78
C SER A 140 -22.61 3.50 -26.56
N ALA A 141 -22.48 4.83 -26.67
CA ALA A 141 -23.42 5.66 -27.43
C ALA A 141 -23.14 5.66 -28.95
N ASN A 142 -21.98 5.14 -29.36
CA ASN A 142 -21.60 5.04 -30.77
C ASN A 142 -21.80 6.37 -31.54
N LEU A 143 -21.37 7.47 -30.91
CA LEU A 143 -21.50 8.85 -31.38
C LEU A 143 -22.93 9.42 -31.44
N SER A 144 -23.94 8.74 -30.88
CA SER A 144 -25.31 9.30 -30.76
C SER A 144 -25.37 10.44 -29.74
N ASP A 145 -24.38 10.56 -28.90
CA ASP A 145 -24.19 11.60 -27.88
C ASP A 145 -23.42 12.83 -28.41
N LEU A 146 -23.15 12.90 -29.71
CA LEU A 146 -22.60 14.13 -30.29
C LEU A 146 -23.63 15.27 -30.22
N GLN A 147 -23.23 16.39 -29.60
CA GLN A 147 -24.06 17.60 -29.49
C GLN A 147 -24.48 18.15 -30.86
N SER A 148 -23.64 18.04 -31.88
CA SER A 148 -23.91 18.47 -33.23
C SER A 148 -23.20 17.58 -34.27
N THR A 149 -23.96 16.74 -34.92
CA THR A 149 -23.45 15.86 -36.00
C THR A 149 -22.99 16.66 -37.23
N SER A 150 -23.61 17.82 -37.53
CA SER A 150 -23.18 18.71 -38.60
C SER A 150 -21.83 19.33 -38.33
N THR A 151 -21.60 19.86 -37.11
CA THR A 151 -20.30 20.42 -36.69
C THR A 151 -19.23 19.33 -36.68
N ALA A 152 -19.55 18.14 -36.21
CA ALA A 152 -18.60 17.02 -36.20
C ALA A 152 -18.16 16.64 -37.62
N ARG A 153 -19.09 16.58 -38.59
CA ARG A 153 -18.74 16.37 -40.01
C ARG A 153 -17.84 17.45 -40.55
N THR A 154 -18.11 18.71 -40.25
CA THR A 154 -17.27 19.83 -40.68
C THR A 154 -15.86 19.70 -40.13
N ASN A 155 -15.72 19.42 -38.81
CA ASN A 155 -14.43 19.22 -38.18
C ASN A 155 -13.63 18.03 -38.71
N LEU A 156 -14.33 16.99 -39.16
CA LEU A 156 -13.73 15.83 -39.83
C LEU A 156 -13.40 16.09 -41.31
N GLY A 157 -13.68 17.30 -41.85
CA GLY A 157 -13.46 17.62 -43.24
C GLY A 157 -14.41 16.90 -44.24
N LEU A 158 -15.52 16.35 -43.75
CA LEU A 158 -16.48 15.65 -44.58
C LEU A 158 -17.35 16.62 -45.35
N GLY A 159 -17.33 16.55 -46.69
CA GLY A 159 -18.16 17.39 -47.55
C GLY A 159 -19.64 17.01 -47.55
N GLY A 160 -20.46 17.78 -48.31
CA GLY A 160 -21.90 17.57 -48.38
C GLY A 160 -22.33 16.15 -48.85
N ALA A 161 -21.50 15.49 -49.62
CA ALA A 161 -21.74 14.10 -50.06
C ALA A 161 -21.86 13.11 -48.90
N ALA A 162 -21.29 13.39 -47.73
CA ALA A 162 -21.32 12.50 -46.55
C ALA A 162 -22.73 12.30 -45.94
N VAL A 163 -23.71 13.08 -46.35
CA VAL A 163 -25.12 12.98 -45.92
C VAL A 163 -26.08 12.64 -47.04
N LEU A 164 -25.58 12.39 -48.24
CA LEU A 164 -26.38 12.06 -49.40
C LEU A 164 -26.38 10.55 -49.62
N ASN A 165 -27.52 10.02 -50.04
CA ASN A 165 -27.63 8.63 -50.51
C ASN A 165 -26.99 8.49 -51.89
N VAL A 166 -26.47 7.33 -52.22
CA VAL A 166 -26.06 6.97 -53.57
C VAL A 166 -27.30 6.73 -54.41
N GLY A 167 -27.38 7.36 -55.60
CA GLY A 167 -28.53 7.22 -56.49
C GLY A 167 -28.38 8.00 -57.79
N THR A 168 -29.43 8.00 -58.60
CA THR A 168 -29.46 8.66 -59.93
C THR A 168 -30.34 9.89 -59.97
N THR A 169 -30.95 10.27 -58.85
CA THR A 169 -31.84 11.45 -58.75
C THR A 169 -31.09 12.67 -58.22
N VAL A 170 -31.63 13.84 -58.48
CA VAL A 170 -31.09 15.11 -57.96
C VAL A 170 -31.08 15.05 -56.41
N GLY A 171 -29.95 15.44 -55.78
CA GLY A 171 -29.76 15.40 -54.34
C GLY A 171 -29.15 14.08 -53.82
N THR A 172 -28.66 13.20 -54.74
CA THR A 172 -27.90 12.00 -54.40
C THR A 172 -26.44 12.12 -54.87
N VAL A 173 -25.54 11.29 -54.34
CA VAL A 173 -24.22 11.04 -54.90
C VAL A 173 -24.42 10.11 -56.09
N ALA A 174 -23.82 10.45 -57.25
CA ALA A 174 -23.95 9.63 -58.46
C ALA A 174 -23.53 8.18 -58.22
N ALA A 175 -24.38 7.24 -58.63
CA ALA A 175 -24.00 5.84 -58.75
C ALA A 175 -23.05 5.70 -59.96
N GLY A 176 -21.88 5.07 -59.75
CA GLY A 176 -20.93 4.77 -60.82
C GLY A 176 -21.45 3.73 -61.80
#